data_3387e7f371746ea072d3b271f54907d4
#
_entry.id   3387e7f371746ea072d3b271f54907d4
#
_cell.length_a   1.000
_cell.length_b   1.000
_cell.length_c   1.000
_cell.angle_alpha   90.00
_cell.angle_beta   90.00
_cell.angle_gamma   90.00
#
_symmetry.space_group_name_H-M   'P 1'
#
loop_
_entity.id
_entity.type
_entity.pdbx_description
1 polymer ?
#
loop_
_entity_poly.entity_id
_entity_poly.type
_entity_poly.pdbx_seq_one_letter_code
_entity_poly.pdbx_strand_id
1 'polypeptide(L)'
;MKQQINYYTLLYINENETSLGNGLSGKYSEKIEKYVNCCSSLNSSLILHNQPKLKVITNNAELINKIDSNLDCIQMKFKTKVDSSIPFASAHCKLDVFSYFSTLPENCYSILLDSDVLCINDTAPIMKNIASGIPIAYDITDQQFQGIGTERVCKDKELLIKKVLREKTDFMSSGFWAGGEFIGGTADFYKTLYNMCKKILPVYLENCKKLFHNGDEMIVSCALEILIRQKKVFVFDAGTLGIIGRYYDSSTNHVQHIWKYFKKNMFVHLPMDKDFLGTKKLDFSSSEKLMSSLESELYKNRTFIRATVRADCLLQKLTAAFYKTRALIKQLSGHGSEPVVY
;
A
#
# COMPACT_ATOMS: atom_id res chain seq x y z
N MET A 1 7.46 -12.34 27.08
CA MET A 1 7.57 -13.46 26.12
C MET A 1 8.12 -12.93 24.81
N LYS A 2 8.95 -13.71 24.09
CA LYS A 2 9.45 -13.34 22.77
C LYS A 2 8.30 -13.43 21.77
N GLN A 3 8.02 -12.37 21.01
CA GLN A 3 6.98 -12.37 19.99
C GLN A 3 7.33 -13.32 18.85
N GLN A 4 6.35 -14.11 18.42
CA GLN A 4 6.47 -14.94 17.22
C GLN A 4 5.95 -14.15 16.03
N ILE A 5 6.85 -13.79 15.12
CA ILE A 5 6.50 -13.03 13.91
C ILE A 5 5.95 -13.97 12.86
N ASN A 6 4.84 -13.58 12.23
CA ASN A 6 4.23 -14.29 11.12
C ASN A 6 3.93 -13.31 10.00
N TYR A 7 4.23 -13.71 8.76
CA TYR A 7 3.93 -12.94 7.55
C TYR A 7 2.70 -13.50 6.85
N TYR A 8 1.82 -12.60 6.46
CA TYR A 8 0.58 -12.92 5.77
C TYR A 8 0.41 -12.05 4.53
N THR A 9 -0.28 -12.58 3.54
CA THR A 9 -0.83 -11.80 2.43
C THR A 9 -2.27 -12.19 2.19
N LEU A 10 -3.06 -11.27 1.65
CA LEU A 10 -4.43 -11.52 1.24
C LEU A 10 -4.48 -11.75 -0.27
N LEU A 11 -5.02 -12.89 -0.68
CA LEU A 11 -5.37 -13.15 -2.07
C LEU A 11 -6.84 -13.58 -2.15
N TYR A 12 -7.74 -12.58 -2.34
CA TYR A 12 -9.16 -12.82 -2.53
C TYR A 12 -9.45 -13.06 -4.02
N ILE A 13 -10.05 -14.19 -4.34
CA ILE A 13 -10.39 -14.59 -5.71
C ILE A 13 -11.88 -14.31 -5.93
N ASN A 14 -12.19 -13.38 -6.84
CA ASN A 14 -13.54 -13.02 -7.21
C ASN A 14 -13.73 -13.13 -8.71
N GLU A 15 -14.38 -14.21 -9.16
CA GLU A 15 -14.61 -14.49 -10.59
C GLU A 15 -15.45 -13.41 -11.29
N ASN A 16 -16.21 -12.63 -10.53
CA ASN A 16 -17.05 -11.54 -11.06
C ASN A 16 -16.33 -10.20 -11.09
N GLU A 17 -15.10 -10.09 -10.60
CA GLU A 17 -14.35 -8.85 -10.57
C GLU A 17 -13.55 -8.69 -11.87
N THR A 18 -14.01 -7.79 -12.73
CA THR A 18 -13.33 -7.46 -14.00
C THR A 18 -12.06 -6.66 -13.82
N SER A 19 -11.91 -5.98 -12.67
CA SER A 19 -10.75 -5.15 -12.33
C SER A 19 -9.87 -5.80 -11.26
N LEU A 20 -9.23 -6.91 -11.59
CA LEU A 20 -8.14 -7.42 -10.75
C LEU A 20 -6.95 -6.45 -10.87
N GLY A 21 -6.81 -5.56 -9.91
CA GLY A 21 -5.65 -4.77 -9.59
C GLY A 21 -4.94 -4.02 -10.73
N ASN A 22 -4.32 -2.91 -10.39
CA ASN A 22 -3.48 -2.15 -11.30
C ASN A 22 -2.28 -2.99 -11.77
N GLY A 23 -1.91 -2.90 -13.05
CA GLY A 23 -0.64 -3.41 -13.56
C GLY A 23 -0.64 -4.86 -14.02
N LEU A 24 -1.80 -5.56 -14.09
CA LEU A 24 -1.87 -6.90 -14.67
C LEU A 24 -2.62 -6.90 -16.01
N SER A 25 -1.96 -7.45 -17.03
CA SER A 25 -2.52 -7.72 -18.35
C SER A 25 -2.98 -9.19 -18.46
N GLY A 26 -3.92 -9.49 -19.38
CA GLY A 26 -4.31 -10.85 -19.71
C GLY A 26 -5.71 -11.25 -19.23
N LYS A 27 -6.06 -12.53 -19.49
CA LYS A 27 -7.32 -13.15 -19.09
C LYS A 27 -7.38 -13.34 -17.57
N TYR A 28 -8.57 -13.51 -17.01
CA TYR A 28 -8.78 -13.67 -15.57
C TYR A 28 -7.93 -14.79 -14.95
N SER A 29 -7.89 -15.97 -15.58
CA SER A 29 -7.06 -17.10 -15.12
C SER A 29 -5.57 -16.79 -15.10
N GLU A 30 -5.07 -16.09 -16.12
CA GLU A 30 -3.67 -15.64 -16.20
C GLU A 30 -3.34 -14.62 -15.10
N LYS A 31 -4.29 -13.73 -14.79
CA LYS A 31 -4.13 -12.77 -13.69
C LYS A 31 -4.04 -13.47 -12.33
N ILE A 32 -4.89 -14.48 -12.09
CA ILE A 32 -4.81 -15.27 -10.85
C ILE A 32 -3.45 -15.96 -10.73
N GLU A 33 -3.00 -16.61 -11.81
CA GLU A 33 -1.70 -17.27 -11.84
C GLU A 33 -0.56 -16.29 -11.50
N LYS A 34 -0.59 -15.09 -12.08
CA LYS A 34 0.39 -14.03 -11.80
C LYS A 34 0.35 -13.60 -10.32
N TYR A 35 -0.84 -13.43 -9.73
CA TYR A 35 -0.94 -13.11 -8.30
C TYR A 35 -0.41 -14.22 -7.41
N VAL A 36 -0.70 -15.49 -7.74
CA VAL A 36 -0.13 -16.63 -7.01
C VAL A 36 1.39 -16.64 -7.13
N ASN A 37 1.92 -16.37 -8.33
CA ASN A 37 3.36 -16.27 -8.56
C ASN A 37 4.00 -15.08 -7.82
N CYS A 38 3.29 -13.95 -7.65
CA CYS A 38 3.73 -12.87 -6.77
C CYS A 38 3.85 -13.35 -5.31
N CYS A 39 2.84 -14.07 -4.80
CA CYS A 39 2.91 -14.69 -3.47
C CYS A 39 4.09 -15.67 -3.35
N SER A 40 4.36 -16.47 -4.41
CA SER A 40 5.50 -17.39 -4.45
C SER A 40 6.84 -16.65 -4.42
N SER A 41 6.93 -15.52 -5.13
CA SER A 41 8.11 -14.65 -5.12
C SER A 41 8.34 -14.03 -3.74
N LEU A 42 7.29 -13.51 -3.10
CA LEU A 42 7.35 -12.99 -1.73
C LEU A 42 7.78 -14.10 -0.75
N ASN A 43 7.16 -15.29 -0.83
CA ASN A 43 7.52 -16.43 0.02
C ASN A 43 8.98 -16.84 -0.16
N SER A 44 9.46 -16.95 -1.40
CA SER A 44 10.85 -17.29 -1.72
C SER A 44 11.83 -16.26 -1.18
N SER A 45 11.49 -14.97 -1.30
CA SER A 45 12.31 -13.87 -0.77
C SER A 45 12.38 -13.88 0.76
N LEU A 46 11.29 -14.21 1.45
CA LEU A 46 11.27 -14.36 2.90
C LEU A 46 12.18 -15.52 3.34
N ILE A 47 12.06 -16.69 2.69
CA ILE A 47 12.88 -17.87 3.00
C ILE A 47 14.36 -17.57 2.76
N LEU A 48 14.71 -16.90 1.66
CA LEU A 48 16.08 -16.49 1.33
C LEU A 48 16.72 -15.66 2.46
N HIS A 49 15.92 -14.82 3.12
CA HIS A 49 16.35 -13.97 4.23
C HIS A 49 16.06 -14.59 5.62
N ASN A 50 15.92 -15.90 5.71
CA ASN A 50 15.69 -16.67 6.95
C ASN A 50 14.45 -16.20 7.73
N GLN A 51 13.43 -15.72 7.02
CA GLN A 51 12.17 -15.34 7.62
C GLN A 51 11.16 -16.51 7.63
N PRO A 52 10.17 -16.48 8.52
CA PRO A 52 9.04 -17.42 8.47
C PRO A 52 8.39 -17.43 7.08
N LYS A 53 7.91 -18.61 6.66
CA LYS A 53 7.14 -18.74 5.42
C LYS A 53 5.92 -17.85 5.42
N LEU A 54 5.57 -17.36 4.22
CA LEU A 54 4.36 -16.62 3.96
C LEU A 54 3.12 -17.50 4.17
N LYS A 55 2.10 -16.95 4.82
CA LYS A 55 0.77 -17.54 4.92
C LYS A 55 -0.18 -16.74 4.01
N VAL A 56 -0.79 -17.41 3.03
CA VAL A 56 -1.73 -16.80 2.08
C VAL A 56 -3.15 -16.97 2.59
N ILE A 57 -3.78 -15.87 3.00
CA ILE A 57 -5.19 -15.86 3.41
C ILE A 57 -6.04 -15.71 2.16
N THR A 58 -6.96 -16.66 1.93
CA THR A 58 -7.73 -16.71 0.69
C THR A 58 -9.12 -17.32 0.90
N ASN A 59 -10.02 -17.06 -0.07
CA ASN A 59 -11.31 -17.75 -0.15
C ASN A 59 -11.27 -19.01 -1.02
N ASN A 60 -10.13 -19.32 -1.68
CA ASN A 60 -9.99 -20.49 -2.55
C ASN A 60 -8.57 -21.08 -2.47
N ALA A 61 -8.27 -21.75 -1.36
CA ALA A 61 -6.97 -22.38 -1.13
C ALA A 61 -6.68 -23.52 -2.14
N GLU A 62 -7.71 -24.25 -2.57
CA GLU A 62 -7.56 -25.35 -3.52
C GLU A 62 -7.01 -24.84 -4.87
N LEU A 63 -7.56 -23.73 -5.38
CA LEU A 63 -7.08 -23.15 -6.64
C LEU A 63 -5.63 -22.64 -6.51
N ILE A 64 -5.28 -21.99 -5.39
CA ILE A 64 -3.90 -21.52 -5.18
C ILE A 64 -2.94 -22.70 -5.12
N ASN A 65 -3.27 -23.75 -4.36
CA ASN A 65 -2.42 -24.95 -4.21
C ASN A 65 -2.26 -25.75 -5.51
N LYS A 66 -3.23 -25.67 -6.44
CA LYS A 66 -3.08 -26.23 -7.80
C LYS A 66 -2.02 -25.47 -8.62
N ILE A 67 -1.84 -24.18 -8.39
CA ILE A 67 -0.85 -23.35 -9.12
C ILE A 67 0.52 -23.45 -8.44
N ASP A 68 0.56 -23.36 -7.10
CA ASP A 68 1.79 -23.53 -6.30
C ASP A 68 1.49 -24.22 -4.96
N SER A 69 1.83 -25.50 -4.88
CA SER A 69 1.61 -26.33 -3.69
C SER A 69 2.56 -26.02 -2.52
N ASN A 70 3.57 -25.14 -2.71
CA ASN A 70 4.51 -24.76 -1.65
C ASN A 70 4.00 -23.63 -0.79
N LEU A 71 2.91 -22.96 -1.17
CA LEU A 71 2.31 -21.88 -0.41
C LEU A 71 1.48 -22.43 0.75
N ASP A 72 1.66 -21.86 1.93
CA ASP A 72 0.84 -22.16 3.12
C ASP A 72 -0.45 -21.34 3.05
N CYS A 73 -1.56 -21.97 2.64
CA CYS A 73 -2.83 -21.33 2.43
C CYS A 73 -3.76 -21.47 3.64
N ILE A 74 -4.33 -20.35 4.10
CA ILE A 74 -5.38 -20.28 5.11
C ILE A 74 -6.70 -20.01 4.40
N GLN A 75 -7.56 -21.03 4.32
CA GLN A 75 -8.92 -20.88 3.79
C GLN A 75 -9.77 -20.05 4.74
N MET A 76 -10.33 -18.93 4.27
CA MET A 76 -11.16 -18.05 5.07
C MET A 76 -12.46 -17.68 4.35
N LYS A 77 -13.54 -17.56 5.12
CA LYS A 77 -14.81 -17.02 4.64
C LYS A 77 -14.87 -15.53 4.96
N PHE A 78 -14.86 -14.70 3.93
CA PHE A 78 -14.94 -13.25 4.07
C PHE A 78 -16.39 -12.80 4.28
N LYS A 79 -16.57 -11.81 5.16
CA LYS A 79 -17.88 -11.25 5.55
C LYS A 79 -18.04 -9.81 5.05
N THR A 80 -16.94 -9.10 4.85
CA THR A 80 -16.95 -7.73 4.32
C THR A 80 -17.47 -7.75 2.90
N LYS A 81 -18.58 -7.02 2.67
CA LYS A 81 -19.19 -6.89 1.35
C LYS A 81 -19.08 -5.45 0.90
N VAL A 82 -18.42 -5.25 -0.23
CA VAL A 82 -18.31 -3.98 -0.93
C VAL A 82 -18.80 -4.19 -2.35
N ASP A 83 -19.53 -3.22 -2.88
CA ASP A 83 -20.02 -3.28 -4.25
C ASP A 83 -18.85 -3.42 -5.23
N SER A 84 -18.92 -4.38 -6.13
CA SER A 84 -17.85 -4.67 -7.12
C SER A 84 -17.61 -3.50 -8.10
N SER A 85 -18.53 -2.55 -8.19
CA SER A 85 -18.33 -1.30 -8.94
C SER A 85 -17.36 -0.32 -8.26
N ILE A 86 -17.04 -0.54 -6.98
CA ILE A 86 -16.08 0.28 -6.23
C ILE A 86 -14.68 -0.23 -6.58
N PRO A 87 -13.76 0.65 -7.00
CA PRO A 87 -12.37 0.27 -7.24
C PRO A 87 -11.77 -0.44 -6.02
N PHE A 88 -10.94 -1.46 -6.27
CA PHE A 88 -10.30 -2.24 -5.21
C PHE A 88 -11.25 -2.91 -4.21
N ALA A 89 -12.47 -3.29 -4.66
CA ALA A 89 -13.48 -3.91 -3.79
C ALA A 89 -12.91 -5.09 -2.96
N SER A 90 -12.11 -5.96 -3.59
CA SER A 90 -11.46 -7.11 -2.93
C SER A 90 -10.48 -6.73 -1.83
N ALA A 91 -9.84 -5.56 -1.91
CA ALA A 91 -8.90 -5.10 -0.89
C ALA A 91 -9.58 -4.83 0.47
N HIS A 92 -10.88 -4.49 0.45
CA HIS A 92 -11.65 -4.30 1.69
C HIS A 92 -11.78 -5.58 2.53
N CYS A 93 -11.52 -6.75 1.94
CA CYS A 93 -11.43 -8.02 2.68
C CYS A 93 -10.29 -8.04 3.71
N LYS A 94 -9.34 -7.08 3.66
CA LYS A 94 -8.33 -6.87 4.71
C LYS A 94 -8.99 -6.63 6.08
N LEU A 95 -10.19 -6.06 6.13
CA LEU A 95 -10.92 -5.90 7.40
C LEU A 95 -11.26 -7.24 8.06
N ASP A 96 -11.62 -8.25 7.27
CA ASP A 96 -11.83 -9.60 7.80
C ASP A 96 -10.51 -10.25 8.25
N VAL A 97 -9.40 -9.95 7.57
CA VAL A 97 -8.06 -10.37 7.99
C VAL A 97 -7.70 -9.76 9.33
N PHE A 98 -7.98 -8.47 9.56
CA PHE A 98 -7.77 -7.83 10.88
C PHE A 98 -8.63 -8.50 11.97
N SER A 99 -9.89 -8.87 11.63
CA SER A 99 -10.73 -9.65 12.55
C SER A 99 -10.10 -11.00 12.88
N TYR A 100 -9.55 -11.71 11.92
CA TYR A 100 -8.84 -12.96 12.13
C TYR A 100 -7.60 -12.77 13.00
N PHE A 101 -6.76 -11.77 12.71
CA PHE A 101 -5.56 -11.49 13.52
C PHE A 101 -5.90 -11.14 14.97
N SER A 102 -7.06 -10.52 15.22
CA SER A 102 -7.53 -10.20 16.58
C SER A 102 -7.83 -11.43 17.44
N THR A 103 -7.91 -12.62 16.82
CA THR A 103 -8.17 -13.90 17.51
C THR A 103 -6.93 -14.76 17.71
N LEU A 104 -5.78 -14.32 17.20
CA LEU A 104 -4.52 -15.05 17.33
C LEU A 104 -3.97 -14.95 18.77
N PRO A 105 -3.06 -15.85 19.18
CA PRO A 105 -2.42 -15.78 20.48
C PRO A 105 -1.69 -14.46 20.72
N GLU A 106 -1.66 -13.96 21.95
CA GLU A 106 -1.03 -12.68 22.34
C GLU A 106 0.47 -12.61 22.02
N ASN A 107 1.14 -13.74 21.99
CA ASN A 107 2.56 -13.80 21.62
C ASN A 107 2.79 -13.80 20.10
N CYS A 108 1.73 -13.73 19.29
CA CYS A 108 1.84 -13.60 17.84
C CYS A 108 1.90 -12.13 17.44
N TYR A 109 2.90 -11.81 16.62
CA TYR A 109 2.99 -10.54 15.90
C TYR A 109 2.71 -10.81 14.42
N SER A 110 1.59 -10.34 13.92
CA SER A 110 1.14 -10.57 12.56
C SER A 110 1.49 -9.39 11.67
N ILE A 111 2.11 -9.65 10.53
CA ILE A 111 2.43 -8.65 9.50
C ILE A 111 1.65 -9.00 8.24
N LEU A 112 0.77 -8.10 7.82
CA LEU A 112 0.07 -8.19 6.54
C LEU A 112 0.85 -7.42 5.48
N LEU A 113 1.17 -8.10 4.38
CA LEU A 113 1.87 -7.57 3.22
C LEU A 113 0.99 -7.68 1.98
N ASP A 114 1.11 -6.78 1.03
CA ASP A 114 0.56 -7.00 -0.31
C ASP A 114 1.38 -8.07 -1.06
N SER A 115 0.77 -8.75 -2.01
CA SER A 115 1.40 -9.88 -2.73
C SER A 115 2.58 -9.47 -3.62
N ASP A 116 2.66 -8.19 -3.97
CA ASP A 116 3.70 -7.58 -4.81
C ASP A 116 4.81 -6.90 -4.00
N VAL A 117 5.02 -7.39 -2.80
CA VAL A 117 6.15 -7.03 -1.92
C VAL A 117 7.25 -8.09 -2.05
N LEU A 118 8.51 -7.69 -1.96
CA LEU A 118 9.68 -8.57 -1.86
C LEU A 118 10.47 -8.25 -0.60
N CYS A 119 10.96 -9.28 0.08
CA CYS A 119 12.00 -9.16 1.09
C CYS A 119 13.37 -9.10 0.39
N ILE A 120 14.09 -8.00 0.53
CA ILE A 120 15.33 -7.75 -0.24
C ILE A 120 16.59 -7.63 0.62
N ASN A 121 16.42 -7.51 1.93
CA ASN A 121 17.54 -7.47 2.87
C ASN A 121 17.24 -8.24 4.16
N ASP A 122 18.31 -8.51 4.90
CA ASP A 122 18.23 -9.12 6.22
C ASP A 122 17.49 -8.18 7.20
N THR A 123 16.70 -8.80 8.02
CA THR A 123 15.69 -8.15 8.87
C THR A 123 16.13 -8.04 10.33
N ALA A 124 17.23 -8.71 10.71
CA ALA A 124 17.61 -8.94 12.10
C ALA A 124 17.70 -7.68 13.00
N PRO A 125 18.20 -6.51 12.53
CA PRO A 125 18.26 -5.31 13.38
C PRO A 125 16.90 -4.70 13.66
N ILE A 126 15.99 -4.75 12.67
CA ILE A 126 14.67 -4.09 12.72
C ILE A 126 13.69 -4.93 13.52
N MET A 127 13.79 -6.24 13.37
CA MET A 127 12.91 -7.21 14.05
C MET A 127 13.05 -7.21 15.57
N LYS A 128 14.17 -6.74 16.12
CA LYS A 128 14.34 -6.55 17.58
C LYS A 128 13.35 -5.49 18.11
N ASN A 129 13.08 -4.45 17.35
CA ASN A 129 12.13 -3.41 17.72
C ASN A 129 10.67 -3.89 17.59
N ILE A 130 10.38 -4.70 16.59
CA ILE A 130 9.07 -5.34 16.41
C ILE A 130 8.76 -6.31 17.57
N ALA A 131 9.78 -6.96 18.11
CA ALA A 131 9.64 -7.87 19.25
C ALA A 131 9.10 -7.20 20.54
N SER A 132 9.06 -5.86 20.59
CA SER A 132 8.42 -5.11 21.69
C SER A 132 6.88 -5.09 21.60
N GLY A 133 6.29 -5.61 20.52
CA GLY A 133 4.84 -5.64 20.34
C GLY A 133 4.23 -4.31 19.87
N ILE A 134 5.04 -3.30 19.57
CA ILE A 134 4.56 -2.00 19.10
C ILE A 134 4.02 -2.14 17.66
N PRO A 135 2.81 -1.67 17.38
CA PRO A 135 2.25 -1.67 16.04
C PRO A 135 3.08 -0.84 15.05
N ILE A 136 3.13 -1.28 13.81
CA ILE A 136 3.85 -0.62 12.73
C ILE A 136 2.93 -0.53 11.52
N ALA A 137 2.84 0.65 10.90
CA ALA A 137 2.17 0.85 9.62
C ALA A 137 3.06 1.68 8.70
N TYR A 138 2.90 1.54 7.40
CA TYR A 138 3.66 2.33 6.46
C TYR A 138 2.94 3.66 6.19
N ASP A 139 3.54 4.77 6.57
CA ASP A 139 3.07 6.11 6.24
C ASP A 139 3.58 6.52 4.86
N ILE A 140 2.65 6.67 3.92
CA ILE A 140 2.95 7.07 2.54
C ILE A 140 2.54 8.52 2.25
N THR A 141 2.42 9.34 3.27
CA THR A 141 2.02 10.75 3.14
C THR A 141 2.92 11.52 2.18
N ASP A 142 4.21 11.23 2.15
CA ASP A 142 5.20 11.82 1.24
C ASP A 142 5.12 11.29 -0.21
N GLN A 143 4.42 10.17 -0.42
CA GLN A 143 4.24 9.53 -1.73
C GLN A 143 2.84 9.76 -2.32
N GLN A 144 2.10 10.72 -1.81
CA GLN A 144 0.77 11.03 -2.33
C GLN A 144 0.82 11.55 -3.77
N PHE A 145 -0.32 11.47 -4.45
CA PHE A 145 -0.44 11.76 -5.88
C PHE A 145 0.02 13.18 -6.22
N GLN A 146 0.93 13.32 -7.19
CA GLN A 146 1.31 14.62 -7.74
C GLN A 146 0.07 15.30 -8.38
N GLY A 147 -0.14 16.58 -8.04
CA GLY A 147 -1.20 17.40 -8.62
C GLY A 147 -2.57 17.28 -7.96
N ILE A 148 -2.79 16.32 -7.07
CA ILE A 148 -4.08 16.15 -6.37
C ILE A 148 -3.96 16.50 -4.89
N GLY A 149 -2.74 16.44 -4.37
CA GLY A 149 -2.35 16.91 -3.04
C GLY A 149 -2.97 16.15 -1.88
N THR A 150 -2.27 16.22 -0.79
CA THR A 150 -2.72 15.84 0.55
C THR A 150 -4.05 16.49 0.92
N GLU A 151 -4.33 17.69 0.44
CA GLU A 151 -5.50 18.48 0.82
C GLU A 151 -6.83 17.78 0.52
N ARG A 152 -7.00 17.20 -0.67
CA ARG A 152 -8.24 16.52 -1.04
C ARG A 152 -8.46 15.25 -0.21
N VAL A 153 -7.42 14.45 -0.04
CA VAL A 153 -7.45 13.25 0.78
C VAL A 153 -7.72 13.60 2.24
N CYS A 154 -7.11 14.67 2.75
CA CYS A 154 -7.38 15.16 4.11
C CYS A 154 -8.84 15.57 4.28
N LYS A 155 -9.42 16.31 3.34
CA LYS A 155 -10.84 16.69 3.37
C LYS A 155 -11.77 15.48 3.37
N ASP A 156 -11.46 14.46 2.57
CA ASP A 156 -12.23 13.22 2.54
C ASP A 156 -12.16 12.47 3.88
N LYS A 157 -10.95 12.38 4.47
CA LYS A 157 -10.76 11.79 5.81
C LYS A 157 -11.52 12.58 6.87
N GLU A 158 -11.42 13.92 6.86
CA GLU A 158 -12.13 14.80 7.80
C GLU A 158 -13.64 14.59 7.71
N LEU A 159 -14.20 14.48 6.48
CA LEU A 159 -15.62 14.19 6.26
C LEU A 159 -16.03 12.89 6.95
N LEU A 160 -15.27 11.80 6.72
CA LEU A 160 -15.58 10.50 7.30
C LEU A 160 -15.42 10.50 8.83
N ILE A 161 -14.33 11.05 9.33
CA ILE A 161 -14.03 11.08 10.77
C ILE A 161 -15.08 11.91 11.54
N LYS A 162 -15.43 13.09 11.05
CA LYS A 162 -16.49 13.94 11.65
C LYS A 162 -17.81 13.20 11.75
N LYS A 163 -18.20 12.49 10.70
CA LYS A 163 -19.43 11.69 10.69
C LYS A 163 -19.38 10.52 11.70
N VAL A 164 -18.25 9.82 11.77
CA VAL A 164 -18.05 8.66 12.69
C VAL A 164 -18.06 9.10 14.14
N LEU A 165 -17.38 10.19 14.47
CA LEU A 165 -17.28 10.71 15.84
C LEU A 165 -18.52 11.50 16.26
N ARG A 166 -19.40 11.87 15.30
CA ARG A 166 -20.56 12.75 15.51
C ARG A 166 -20.18 14.08 16.16
N GLU A 167 -18.95 14.52 15.92
CA GLU A 167 -18.42 15.74 16.49
C GLU A 167 -18.70 16.93 15.56
N LYS A 168 -19.16 18.04 16.14
CA LYS A 168 -19.26 19.33 15.48
C LYS A 168 -17.92 20.09 15.42
N THR A 169 -16.85 19.45 15.89
CA THR A 169 -15.53 20.07 16.05
C THR A 169 -14.83 20.28 14.72
N ASP A 170 -13.98 21.30 14.68
CA ASP A 170 -13.06 21.57 13.56
C ASP A 170 -11.92 20.53 13.55
N PHE A 171 -12.29 19.26 13.28
CA PHE A 171 -11.33 18.21 13.11
C PHE A 171 -10.51 18.48 11.84
N MET A 172 -9.21 18.64 11.99
CA MET A 172 -8.25 18.73 10.90
C MET A 172 -7.43 17.44 10.84
N SER A 173 -7.35 16.84 9.65
CA SER A 173 -6.51 15.67 9.43
C SER A 173 -5.03 16.03 9.56
N SER A 174 -4.25 15.12 10.14
CA SER A 174 -2.78 15.25 10.21
C SER A 174 -2.09 15.04 8.87
N GLY A 175 -2.82 14.58 7.85
CA GLY A 175 -2.26 14.15 6.58
C GLY A 175 -1.77 12.70 6.59
N PHE A 176 -1.65 12.04 7.74
CA PHE A 176 -1.23 10.64 7.83
C PHE A 176 -2.04 9.75 6.90
N TRP A 177 -1.32 8.97 6.08
CA TRP A 177 -1.92 8.03 5.13
C TRP A 177 -1.24 6.67 5.23
N ALA A 178 -1.97 5.68 5.75
CA ALA A 178 -1.48 4.32 5.84
C ALA A 178 -1.55 3.64 4.47
N GLY A 179 -0.42 3.24 3.95
CA GLY A 179 -0.34 2.39 2.76
C GLY A 179 -0.85 0.99 3.04
N GLY A 180 -1.60 0.44 2.08
CA GLY A 180 -2.21 -0.88 2.21
C GLY A 180 -1.22 -2.05 2.20
N GLU A 181 0.00 -1.82 1.76
CA GLU A 181 1.01 -2.85 1.54
C GLU A 181 1.70 -3.38 2.79
N PHE A 182 1.61 -2.66 3.91
CA PHE A 182 2.28 -3.07 5.14
C PHE A 182 1.55 -2.58 6.40
N ILE A 183 1.15 -3.52 7.22
CA ILE A 183 0.68 -3.25 8.58
C ILE A 183 1.05 -4.41 9.50
N GLY A 184 1.60 -4.12 10.67
CA GLY A 184 2.03 -5.13 11.64
C GLY A 184 1.61 -4.81 13.06
N GLY A 185 1.28 -5.85 13.85
CA GLY A 185 0.90 -5.68 15.23
C GLY A 185 0.49 -6.96 15.94
N THR A 186 0.15 -6.82 17.22
CA THR A 186 -0.37 -7.88 18.08
C THR A 186 -1.87 -8.08 17.89
N ALA A 187 -2.42 -9.15 18.45
CA ALA A 187 -3.86 -9.41 18.43
C ALA A 187 -4.69 -8.24 19.01
N ASP A 188 -4.23 -7.64 20.10
CA ASP A 188 -4.92 -6.48 20.73
C ASP A 188 -4.92 -5.24 19.85
N PHE A 189 -3.81 -4.98 19.14
CA PHE A 189 -3.77 -3.92 18.14
C PHE A 189 -4.83 -4.17 17.06
N TYR A 190 -4.86 -5.36 16.48
CA TYR A 190 -5.81 -5.68 15.42
C TYR A 190 -7.26 -5.67 15.89
N LYS A 191 -7.53 -6.08 17.14
CA LYS A 191 -8.85 -5.97 17.75
C LYS A 191 -9.30 -4.50 17.84
N THR A 192 -8.41 -3.63 18.27
CA THR A 192 -8.68 -2.19 18.40
C THR A 192 -8.89 -1.55 17.03
N LEU A 193 -8.01 -1.85 16.07
CA LEU A 193 -8.08 -1.37 14.69
C LEU A 193 -9.36 -1.84 13.99
N TYR A 194 -9.65 -3.14 14.03
CA TYR A 194 -10.83 -3.72 13.42
C TYR A 194 -12.12 -3.11 13.95
N ASN A 195 -12.23 -2.93 15.27
CA ASN A 195 -13.39 -2.31 15.89
C ASN A 195 -13.60 -0.86 15.42
N MET A 196 -12.54 -0.12 15.16
CA MET A 196 -12.63 1.23 14.61
C MET A 196 -12.99 1.18 13.13
N CYS A 197 -12.37 0.33 12.34
CA CYS A 197 -12.71 0.12 10.92
C CYS A 197 -14.19 -0.25 10.74
N LYS A 198 -14.76 -1.11 11.61
CA LYS A 198 -16.19 -1.44 11.60
C LYS A 198 -17.10 -0.23 11.80
N LYS A 199 -16.69 0.75 12.58
CA LYS A 199 -17.48 1.99 12.78
C LYS A 199 -17.40 2.90 11.56
N ILE A 200 -16.24 2.90 10.86
CA ILE A 200 -16.00 3.74 9.69
C ILE A 200 -16.65 3.16 8.45
N LEU A 201 -16.65 1.83 8.29
CA LEU A 201 -17.12 1.15 7.07
C LEU A 201 -18.49 1.60 6.58
N PRO A 202 -19.57 1.66 7.41
CA PRO A 202 -20.87 2.13 6.95
C PRO A 202 -20.83 3.55 6.41
N VAL A 203 -20.18 4.46 7.11
CA VAL A 203 -20.03 5.87 6.70
C VAL A 203 -19.21 5.98 5.41
N TYR A 204 -18.15 5.16 5.28
CA TYR A 204 -17.36 5.08 4.05
C TYR A 204 -18.23 4.60 2.88
N LEU A 205 -19.00 3.52 3.02
CA LEU A 205 -19.84 2.98 1.95
C LEU A 205 -20.90 3.97 1.46
N GLU A 206 -21.49 4.77 2.36
CA GLU A 206 -22.42 5.83 2.00
C GLU A 206 -21.78 6.96 1.17
N ASN A 207 -20.47 7.15 1.30
CA ASN A 207 -19.74 8.28 0.70
C ASN A 207 -18.73 7.87 -0.37
N CYS A 208 -18.37 6.59 -0.50
CA CYS A 208 -17.25 6.11 -1.29
C CYS A 208 -17.23 6.62 -2.74
N LYS A 209 -18.39 6.72 -3.39
CA LYS A 209 -18.51 7.26 -4.78
C LYS A 209 -18.08 8.73 -4.92
N LYS A 210 -18.02 9.48 -3.82
CA LYS A 210 -17.65 10.91 -3.78
C LYS A 210 -16.21 11.11 -3.32
N LEU A 211 -15.60 10.08 -2.72
CA LEU A 211 -14.24 10.15 -2.21
C LEU A 211 -13.25 10.06 -3.37
N PHE A 212 -12.15 10.74 -3.20
CA PHE A 212 -11.05 10.68 -4.15
C PHE A 212 -10.38 9.29 -4.19
N HIS A 213 -10.17 8.69 -3.00
CA HIS A 213 -9.62 7.34 -2.87
C HIS A 213 -10.67 6.39 -2.28
N ASN A 214 -10.92 5.26 -2.97
CA ASN A 214 -12.00 4.32 -2.67
C ASN A 214 -11.48 2.96 -2.21
N GLY A 215 -10.23 2.88 -1.73
CA GLY A 215 -9.61 1.64 -1.24
C GLY A 215 -9.74 1.46 0.27
N ASP A 216 -9.30 0.30 0.74
CA ASP A 216 -9.14 -0.05 2.14
C ASP A 216 -8.23 0.94 2.90
N GLU A 217 -7.23 1.54 2.23
CA GLU A 217 -6.33 2.55 2.79
C GLU A 217 -7.08 3.74 3.40
N MET A 218 -8.21 4.19 2.79
CA MET A 218 -9.03 5.27 3.34
C MET A 218 -9.60 4.89 4.70
N ILE A 219 -10.17 3.68 4.84
CA ILE A 219 -10.77 3.20 6.09
C ILE A 219 -9.70 3.05 7.17
N VAL A 220 -8.57 2.41 6.81
CA VAL A 220 -7.45 2.16 7.73
C VAL A 220 -6.81 3.46 8.19
N SER A 221 -6.57 4.41 7.28
CA SER A 221 -6.00 5.73 7.61
C SER A 221 -6.90 6.52 8.55
N CYS A 222 -8.22 6.54 8.31
CA CYS A 222 -9.18 7.17 9.23
C CYS A 222 -9.18 6.49 10.61
N ALA A 223 -9.15 5.14 10.64
CA ALA A 223 -9.16 4.38 11.89
C ALA A 223 -7.91 4.66 12.73
N LEU A 224 -6.73 4.60 12.11
CA LEU A 224 -5.47 4.86 12.79
C LEU A 224 -5.39 6.31 13.28
N GLU A 225 -5.80 7.28 12.47
CA GLU A 225 -5.78 8.69 12.87
C GLU A 225 -6.67 8.95 14.10
N ILE A 226 -7.88 8.37 14.15
CA ILE A 226 -8.76 8.45 15.33
C ILE A 226 -8.09 7.82 16.54
N LEU A 227 -7.56 6.61 16.39
CA LEU A 227 -6.98 5.85 17.49
C LEU A 227 -5.71 6.50 18.06
N ILE A 228 -4.85 7.05 17.20
CA ILE A 228 -3.64 7.79 17.61
C ILE A 228 -4.03 9.05 18.39
N ARG A 229 -5.00 9.83 17.89
CA ARG A 229 -5.48 11.05 18.59
C ARG A 229 -6.13 10.73 19.92
N GLN A 230 -6.86 9.63 20.02
CA GLN A 230 -7.43 9.14 21.27
C GLN A 230 -6.40 8.51 22.22
N LYS A 231 -5.11 8.48 21.83
CA LYS A 231 -4.01 7.84 22.58
C LYS A 231 -4.28 6.36 22.90
N LYS A 232 -5.07 5.69 22.05
CA LYS A 232 -5.39 4.25 22.18
C LYS A 232 -4.36 3.35 21.55
N VAL A 233 -3.65 3.85 20.54
CA VAL A 233 -2.55 3.17 19.90
C VAL A 233 -1.41 4.16 19.67
N PHE A 234 -0.20 3.63 19.68
CA PHE A 234 1.00 4.30 19.20
C PHE A 234 1.52 3.44 18.05
N VAL A 235 1.79 4.04 16.89
CA VAL A 235 2.19 3.32 15.69
C VAL A 235 3.50 3.88 15.18
N PHE A 236 4.48 3.00 14.93
CA PHE A 236 5.70 3.39 14.24
C PHE A 236 5.49 3.41 12.71
N ASP A 237 6.14 4.34 12.05
CA ASP A 237 6.20 4.37 10.61
C ASP A 237 7.25 3.40 10.08
N ALA A 238 6.79 2.43 9.26
CA ALA A 238 7.64 1.42 8.65
C ALA A 238 8.64 2.01 7.63
N GLY A 239 8.26 3.11 6.98
CA GLY A 239 9.12 3.83 6.03
C GLY A 239 10.33 4.45 6.72
N THR A 240 10.11 5.23 7.77
CA THR A 240 11.15 5.87 8.58
C THR A 240 12.08 4.84 9.21
N LEU A 241 11.56 3.69 9.61
CA LEU A 241 12.38 2.60 10.15
C LEU A 241 13.15 1.80 9.09
N GLY A 242 13.01 2.12 7.80
CA GLY A 242 13.66 1.36 6.72
C GLY A 242 13.11 -0.05 6.55
N ILE A 243 11.89 -0.30 7.03
CA ILE A 243 11.25 -1.62 6.90
C ILE A 243 10.73 -1.82 5.50
N ILE A 244 9.99 -0.85 4.96
CA ILE A 244 9.39 -0.97 3.62
C ILE A 244 9.47 0.35 2.87
N GLY A 245 9.52 0.25 1.53
CA GLY A 245 9.36 1.39 0.65
C GLY A 245 8.55 1.01 -0.59
N ARG A 246 7.69 1.90 -1.05
CA ARG A 246 6.89 1.76 -2.27
C ARG A 246 7.67 2.35 -3.44
N TYR A 247 8.01 1.52 -4.42
CA TYR A 247 8.78 1.92 -5.59
C TYR A 247 7.98 1.72 -6.88
N TYR A 248 7.97 2.76 -7.71
CA TYR A 248 7.39 2.73 -9.05
C TYR A 248 8.50 2.85 -10.09
N ASP A 249 8.59 1.88 -11.00
CA ASP A 249 9.57 1.89 -12.07
C ASP A 249 9.13 2.77 -13.26
N SER A 250 7.82 2.87 -13.49
CA SER A 250 7.24 3.70 -14.54
C SER A 250 6.95 5.13 -14.07
N SER A 251 6.81 6.08 -15.01
CA SER A 251 6.29 7.40 -14.73
C SER A 251 4.87 7.29 -14.17
N THR A 252 4.67 7.72 -12.95
CA THR A 252 3.38 7.74 -12.27
C THR A 252 3.10 9.14 -11.75
N ASN A 253 1.85 9.38 -11.36
CA ASN A 253 1.49 10.63 -10.68
C ASN A 253 1.92 10.64 -9.19
N HIS A 254 2.70 9.64 -8.77
CA HIS A 254 3.20 9.54 -7.41
C HIS A 254 4.53 10.25 -7.24
N VAL A 255 4.78 10.82 -6.07
CA VAL A 255 6.12 11.27 -5.67
C VAL A 255 7.02 10.04 -5.52
N GLN A 256 8.16 10.04 -6.21
CA GLN A 256 9.03 8.89 -6.32
C GLN A 256 10.44 9.22 -5.81
N HIS A 257 10.91 8.42 -4.86
CA HIS A 257 12.31 8.42 -4.46
C HIS A 257 13.17 7.57 -5.40
N ILE A 258 14.47 7.82 -5.43
CA ILE A 258 15.39 7.04 -6.27
C ILE A 258 15.65 5.67 -5.67
N TRP A 259 15.79 4.65 -6.52
CA TRP A 259 15.97 3.25 -6.15
C TRP A 259 17.03 2.99 -5.07
N LYS A 260 18.14 3.73 -5.07
CA LYS A 260 19.22 3.56 -4.07
C LYS A 260 18.77 3.73 -2.61
N TYR A 261 17.66 4.43 -2.36
CA TYR A 261 17.08 4.54 -1.02
C TYR A 261 16.29 3.28 -0.65
N PHE A 262 15.52 2.75 -1.60
CA PHE A 262 14.69 1.58 -1.38
C PHE A 262 15.49 0.30 -1.19
N LYS A 263 16.60 0.14 -1.91
CA LYS A 263 17.45 -1.05 -1.81
C LYS A 263 18.10 -1.28 -0.44
N LYS A 264 17.96 -0.35 0.49
CA LYS A 264 18.38 -0.49 1.89
C LYS A 264 17.28 -0.97 2.80
N ASN A 265 16.04 -0.93 2.35
CA ASN A 265 14.90 -1.38 3.14
C ASN A 265 14.90 -2.92 3.22
N MET A 266 14.21 -3.41 4.24
CA MET A 266 13.95 -4.85 4.40
C MET A 266 13.03 -5.36 3.29
N PHE A 267 11.97 -4.60 3.00
CA PHE A 267 10.99 -4.88 1.97
C PHE A 267 10.93 -3.77 0.92
N VAL A 268 10.58 -4.16 -0.30
CA VAL A 268 10.16 -3.22 -1.35
C VAL A 268 8.80 -3.65 -1.89
N HIS A 269 7.88 -2.69 -2.02
CA HIS A 269 6.60 -2.87 -2.68
C HIS A 269 6.71 -2.35 -4.12
N LEU A 270 6.30 -3.19 -5.08
CA LEU A 270 6.42 -2.96 -6.52
C LEU A 270 5.04 -3.00 -7.19
N PRO A 271 4.17 -2.01 -6.95
CA PRO A 271 2.74 -2.09 -7.32
C PRO A 271 2.50 -2.15 -8.83
N MET A 272 3.43 -1.65 -9.65
CA MET A 272 3.32 -1.66 -11.12
C MET A 272 4.05 -2.83 -11.77
N ASP A 273 4.82 -3.62 -11.01
CA ASP A 273 5.69 -4.68 -11.55
C ASP A 273 5.13 -6.09 -11.30
N LYS A 274 3.82 -6.21 -11.03
CA LYS A 274 3.14 -7.49 -10.82
C LYS A 274 3.32 -8.46 -11.98
N ASP A 275 3.29 -7.96 -13.22
CA ASP A 275 3.56 -8.78 -14.42
C ASP A 275 4.95 -9.39 -14.38
N PHE A 276 5.96 -8.62 -13.98
CA PHE A 276 7.32 -9.11 -13.82
C PHE A 276 7.44 -10.09 -12.64
N LEU A 277 6.95 -9.72 -11.47
CA LEU A 277 6.96 -10.58 -10.28
C LEU A 277 6.25 -11.92 -10.53
N GLY A 278 5.17 -11.89 -11.31
CA GLY A 278 4.39 -13.07 -11.71
C GLY A 278 5.06 -13.96 -12.75
N THR A 279 6.21 -13.59 -13.32
CA THR A 279 6.90 -14.38 -14.37
C THR A 279 7.92 -15.39 -13.86
N LYS A 280 8.18 -15.44 -12.54
CA LYS A 280 9.21 -16.30 -11.90
C LYS A 280 10.64 -16.10 -12.44
N LYS A 281 10.97 -14.90 -12.94
CA LYS A 281 12.29 -14.57 -13.48
C LYS A 281 13.32 -14.16 -12.43
N LEU A 282 12.91 -13.98 -11.19
CA LEU A 282 13.80 -13.63 -10.09
C LEU A 282 14.65 -14.82 -9.68
N ASP A 283 15.94 -14.60 -9.41
CA ASP A 283 16.88 -15.61 -8.94
C ASP A 283 17.02 -15.55 -7.41
N PHE A 284 16.38 -16.47 -6.72
CA PHE A 284 16.39 -16.60 -5.25
C PHE A 284 17.54 -17.48 -4.72
N SER A 285 18.58 -17.75 -5.50
CA SER A 285 19.71 -18.59 -5.03
C SER A 285 20.67 -17.87 -4.07
N SER A 286 20.73 -16.54 -4.11
CA SER A 286 21.39 -15.69 -3.11
C SER A 286 20.79 -14.28 -3.11
N SER A 287 21.02 -13.52 -2.02
CA SER A 287 20.55 -12.11 -1.93
C SER A 287 21.15 -11.23 -3.03
N GLU A 288 22.41 -11.46 -3.41
CA GLU A 288 23.07 -10.71 -4.49
C GLU A 288 22.42 -11.01 -5.85
N LYS A 289 22.06 -12.29 -6.11
CA LYS A 289 21.42 -12.68 -7.36
C LYS A 289 19.98 -12.20 -7.43
N LEU A 290 19.24 -12.26 -6.31
CA LEU A 290 17.91 -11.66 -6.22
C LEU A 290 18.00 -10.16 -6.55
N MET A 291 18.90 -9.43 -5.90
CA MET A 291 19.06 -8.00 -6.14
C MET A 291 19.50 -7.70 -7.59
N SER A 292 20.42 -8.47 -8.14
CA SER A 292 20.89 -8.31 -9.52
C SER A 292 19.79 -8.56 -10.54
N SER A 293 18.98 -9.63 -10.37
CA SER A 293 17.85 -9.93 -11.25
C SER A 293 16.76 -8.86 -11.17
N LEU A 294 16.46 -8.38 -9.96
CA LEU A 294 15.50 -7.30 -9.73
C LEU A 294 15.99 -5.99 -10.37
N GLU A 295 17.22 -5.57 -10.09
CA GLU A 295 17.80 -4.34 -10.66
C GLU A 295 17.91 -4.42 -12.19
N SER A 296 18.25 -5.58 -12.74
CA SER A 296 18.28 -5.77 -14.21
C SER A 296 16.93 -5.47 -14.84
N GLU A 297 15.83 -5.90 -14.23
CA GLU A 297 14.49 -5.61 -14.75
C GLU A 297 14.10 -4.16 -14.55
N LEU A 298 14.27 -3.63 -13.34
CA LEU A 298 13.98 -2.23 -13.03
C LEU A 298 14.80 -1.25 -13.89
N TYR A 299 16.02 -1.63 -14.32
CA TYR A 299 16.87 -0.78 -15.17
C TYR A 299 16.57 -0.88 -16.66
N LYS A 300 16.02 -1.99 -17.15
CA LYS A 300 15.66 -2.13 -18.58
C LYS A 300 14.70 -1.03 -19.04
N ASN A 301 13.76 -0.68 -18.20
CA ASN A 301 12.75 0.34 -18.50
C ASN A 301 13.28 1.78 -18.32
N ARG A 302 14.37 1.99 -17.57
CA ARG A 302 14.85 3.32 -17.18
C ARG A 302 15.37 4.20 -18.31
N THR A 303 15.93 3.62 -19.36
CA THR A 303 16.50 4.43 -20.46
C THR A 303 15.38 5.17 -21.19
N PHE A 304 14.25 4.51 -21.39
CA PHE A 304 13.07 5.09 -22.01
C PHE A 304 12.36 6.09 -21.07
N ILE A 305 12.20 5.74 -19.80
CA ILE A 305 11.52 6.55 -18.77
C ILE A 305 12.31 7.81 -18.43
N ARG A 306 13.64 7.74 -18.36
CA ARG A 306 14.47 8.95 -18.15
C ARG A 306 14.30 9.98 -19.25
N ALA A 307 14.07 9.55 -20.48
CA ALA A 307 13.80 10.44 -21.59
C ALA A 307 12.42 11.09 -21.46
N THR A 308 11.38 10.32 -21.11
CA THR A 308 10.01 10.81 -20.92
C THR A 308 9.90 11.72 -19.68
N VAL A 309 10.41 11.31 -18.53
CA VAL A 309 10.38 12.14 -17.29
C VAL A 309 11.17 13.45 -17.46
N ARG A 310 12.30 13.44 -18.20
CA ARG A 310 13.02 14.68 -18.53
C ARG A 310 12.21 15.56 -19.47
N ALA A 311 11.51 14.99 -20.45
CA ALA A 311 10.63 15.73 -21.37
C ALA A 311 9.43 16.32 -20.62
N ASP A 312 8.78 15.56 -19.73
CA ASP A 312 7.66 16.05 -18.92
C ASP A 312 8.09 17.14 -17.92
N CYS A 313 9.23 16.97 -17.27
CA CYS A 313 9.79 17.99 -16.37
C CYS A 313 10.19 19.26 -17.11
N LEU A 314 10.70 19.15 -18.35
CA LEU A 314 10.99 20.27 -19.21
C LEU A 314 9.71 20.98 -19.66
N LEU A 315 8.69 20.20 -20.06
CA LEU A 315 7.37 20.71 -20.44
C LEU A 315 6.69 21.47 -19.30
N GLN A 316 6.72 20.91 -18.09
CA GLN A 316 6.19 21.58 -16.89
C GLN A 316 6.93 22.89 -16.58
N LYS A 317 8.26 22.92 -16.71
CA LYS A 317 9.06 24.16 -16.54
C LYS A 317 8.73 25.19 -17.60
N LEU A 318 8.56 24.78 -18.86
CA LEU A 318 8.17 25.67 -19.96
C LEU A 318 6.74 26.20 -19.77
N THR A 319 5.82 25.36 -19.33
CA THR A 319 4.43 25.75 -19.01
C THR A 319 4.40 26.77 -17.86
N ALA A 320 5.15 26.51 -16.77
CA ALA A 320 5.26 27.43 -15.65
C ALA A 320 5.92 28.77 -16.04
N ALA A 321 6.94 28.73 -16.90
CA ALA A 321 7.57 29.94 -17.45
C ALA A 321 6.58 30.73 -18.32
N PHE A 322 5.81 30.03 -19.17
CA PHE A 322 4.79 30.66 -20.01
C PHE A 322 3.70 31.37 -19.17
N TYR A 323 3.20 30.73 -18.12
CA TYR A 323 2.21 31.37 -17.22
C TYR A 323 2.81 32.54 -16.45
N LYS A 324 4.06 32.46 -15.98
CA LYS A 324 4.77 33.60 -15.37
C LYS A 324 4.92 34.77 -16.34
N THR A 325 5.33 34.51 -17.58
CA THR A 325 5.49 35.53 -18.61
C THR A 325 4.12 36.17 -18.96
N ARG A 326 3.08 35.36 -19.06
CA ARG A 326 1.71 35.87 -19.32
C ARG A 326 1.17 36.73 -18.18
N ALA A 327 1.46 36.38 -16.92
CA ALA A 327 1.12 37.18 -15.75
C ALA A 327 1.88 38.51 -15.74
N LEU A 328 3.16 38.49 -16.09
CA LEU A 328 3.99 39.71 -16.20
C LEU A 328 3.51 40.65 -17.31
N ILE A 329 3.17 40.11 -18.48
CA ILE A 329 2.57 40.90 -19.60
C ILE A 329 1.24 41.51 -19.17
N LYS A 330 0.40 40.78 -18.43
CA LYS A 330 -0.87 41.31 -17.89
C LYS A 330 -0.64 42.46 -16.91
N GLN A 331 0.39 42.37 -16.05
CA GLN A 331 0.76 43.46 -15.13
C GLN A 331 1.29 44.69 -15.88
N LEU A 332 2.08 44.51 -16.93
CA LEU A 332 2.66 45.59 -17.71
C LEU A 332 1.66 46.25 -18.66
N SER A 333 0.58 45.54 -19.06
CA SER A 333 -0.46 46.06 -19.95
C SER A 333 -1.57 46.88 -19.24
N GLY A 334 -1.45 47.11 -17.94
CA GLY A 334 -2.32 48.03 -17.20
C GLY A 334 -3.78 47.62 -17.06
N HIS A 335 -4.15 46.39 -17.41
CA HIS A 335 -5.50 45.89 -17.20
C HIS A 335 -5.57 45.19 -15.82
N GLY A 336 -5.85 46.04 -14.82
CA GLY A 336 -6.13 45.55 -13.45
C GLY A 336 -7.39 44.70 -13.45
N SER A 337 -7.26 43.47 -13.04
CA SER A 337 -8.31 42.65 -12.47
C SER A 337 -7.69 41.79 -11.35
N GLU A 338 -8.43 41.68 -10.26
CA GLU A 338 -8.12 41.17 -8.94
C GLU A 338 -7.22 39.90 -8.88
N PRO A 339 -6.45 39.72 -7.78
CA PRO A 339 -5.58 38.57 -7.64
C PRO A 339 -6.43 37.30 -7.50
N VAL A 340 -6.34 36.41 -8.47
CA VAL A 340 -6.81 35.02 -8.32
C VAL A 340 -5.80 34.34 -7.43
N VAL A 341 -6.20 34.11 -6.18
CA VAL A 341 -5.46 33.25 -5.22
C VAL A 341 -5.61 31.80 -5.68
N TYR A 342 -4.52 31.15 -5.97
CA TYR A 342 -4.42 29.70 -6.23
C TYR A 342 -4.07 28.96 -4.95
#